data_0c458d2e701716dac036f824780e1426
#
_entry.id   0c458d2e701716dac036f824780e1426
#
_cell.length_a   1.000
_cell.length_b   1.000
_cell.length_c   1.000
_cell.angle_alpha   90.00
_cell.angle_beta   90.00
_cell.angle_gamma   90.00
#
_symmetry.space_group_name_H-M   'P 1'
#
loop_
_entity.id
_entity.type
_entity.pdbx_description
1 polymer ?
#
loop_
_entity_poly.entity_id
_entity_poly.type
_entity_poly.pdbx_seq_one_letter_code
_entity_poly.pdbx_strand_id
1 'polypeptide(L)'
;MIDKYVIEEIDRGIKETWENEIVNDYYNGYLLKEDSLKCSLYFHLRTKLKKLLKENNLRIYPEYYFSDLRYFADIAIVQIDTTIDKSYLRDKIVDVIAVMELKYDGGNSIGTENAIKNDILKIKNYIQTGQLLCQYYFAVIYETECISLNWLDKRSTNNWAQGYVTELNAGSLDGDMWFEVNPYNGMNG
;
A
#
# COMPACT_ATOMS: atom_id res chain seq x y z
N MET A 1 -12.77 18.58 0.42
CA MET A 1 -12.99 17.12 0.27
C MET A 1 -12.45 16.74 -1.10
N ILE A 2 -11.62 15.73 -1.18
CA ILE A 2 -11.04 15.25 -2.45
C ILE A 2 -12.15 14.64 -3.33
N ASP A 3 -12.01 14.79 -4.66
CA ASP A 3 -12.94 14.20 -5.62
C ASP A 3 -12.79 12.67 -5.65
N LYS A 4 -13.91 11.95 -5.70
CA LYS A 4 -13.94 10.49 -5.82
C LYS A 4 -13.14 9.99 -7.03
N TYR A 5 -13.22 10.71 -8.16
CA TYR A 5 -12.43 10.43 -9.36
C TYR A 5 -10.93 10.41 -9.08
N VAL A 6 -10.43 11.33 -8.26
CA VAL A 6 -9.00 11.39 -7.89
C VAL A 6 -8.59 10.16 -7.09
N ILE A 7 -9.45 9.68 -6.19
CA ILE A 7 -9.21 8.46 -5.41
C ILE A 7 -9.16 7.24 -6.33
N GLU A 8 -10.10 7.13 -7.28
CA GLU A 8 -10.15 6.05 -8.27
C GLU A 8 -8.91 6.03 -9.18
N GLU A 9 -8.41 7.21 -9.58
CA GLU A 9 -7.18 7.33 -10.37
C GLU A 9 -5.93 6.93 -9.57
N ILE A 10 -5.88 7.27 -8.28
CA ILE A 10 -4.81 6.82 -7.38
C ILE A 10 -4.84 5.30 -7.24
N ASP A 11 -6.01 4.72 -6.97
CA ASP A 11 -6.20 3.27 -6.85
C ASP A 11 -5.75 2.55 -8.12
N ARG A 12 -6.20 3.02 -9.28
CA ARG A 12 -5.79 2.48 -10.58
C ARG A 12 -4.27 2.59 -10.77
N GLY A 13 -3.68 3.75 -10.49
CA GLY A 13 -2.25 3.97 -10.64
C GLY A 13 -1.40 3.07 -9.74
N ILE A 14 -1.85 2.78 -8.51
CA ILE A 14 -1.18 1.85 -7.61
C ILE A 14 -1.21 0.42 -8.16
N LYS A 15 -2.39 -0.05 -8.58
CA LYS A 15 -2.57 -1.39 -9.15
C LYS A 15 -1.75 -1.60 -10.42
N GLU A 16 -1.83 -0.66 -11.35
CA GLU A 16 -1.02 -0.70 -12.57
C GLU A 16 0.49 -0.66 -12.29
N THR A 17 0.93 0.11 -11.29
CA THR A 17 2.34 0.13 -10.88
C THR A 17 2.79 -1.24 -10.38
N TRP A 18 1.95 -1.93 -9.61
CA TRP A 18 2.24 -3.28 -9.17
C TRP A 18 2.36 -4.27 -10.32
N GLU A 19 1.38 -4.28 -11.21
CA GLU A 19 1.27 -5.26 -12.31
C GLU A 19 2.30 -5.05 -13.43
N ASN A 20 2.87 -3.84 -13.55
CA ASN A 20 3.78 -3.52 -14.65
C ASN A 20 5.18 -3.16 -14.16
N GLU A 21 5.30 -2.06 -13.40
CA GLU A 21 6.62 -1.52 -13.06
C GLU A 21 7.32 -2.37 -11.99
N ILE A 22 6.61 -2.85 -10.97
CA ILE A 22 7.19 -3.69 -9.92
C ILE A 22 7.57 -5.07 -10.47
N VAL A 23 6.74 -5.65 -11.32
CA VAL A 23 7.09 -6.88 -12.07
C VAL A 23 8.39 -6.69 -12.84
N ASN A 24 8.48 -5.60 -13.60
CA ASN A 24 9.67 -5.29 -14.40
C ASN A 24 10.91 -5.08 -13.54
N ASP A 25 10.79 -4.33 -12.44
CA ASP A 25 11.89 -4.09 -11.51
C ASP A 25 12.35 -5.37 -10.81
N TYR A 26 11.42 -6.27 -10.49
CA TYR A 26 11.74 -7.58 -9.94
C TYR A 26 12.60 -8.41 -10.91
N TYR A 27 12.12 -8.60 -12.13
CA TYR A 27 12.84 -9.41 -13.13
C TYR A 27 14.16 -8.79 -13.60
N ASN A 28 14.33 -7.48 -13.45
CA ASN A 28 15.60 -6.79 -13.71
C ASN A 28 16.55 -6.77 -12.49
N GLY A 29 16.17 -7.38 -11.35
CA GLY A 29 17.01 -7.49 -10.17
C GLY A 29 17.16 -6.19 -9.38
N TYR A 30 16.21 -5.24 -9.52
CA TYR A 30 16.21 -4.00 -8.73
C TYR A 30 15.59 -4.17 -7.35
N LEU A 31 14.83 -5.24 -7.13
CA LEU A 31 14.20 -5.54 -5.86
C LEU A 31 14.98 -6.64 -5.12
N LEU A 32 15.45 -6.33 -3.92
CA LEU A 32 16.24 -7.24 -3.10
C LEU A 32 15.67 -7.43 -1.69
N LYS A 33 14.92 -6.42 -1.22
CA LYS A 33 14.37 -6.36 0.13
C LYS A 33 13.28 -5.30 0.20
N GLU A 34 12.60 -5.22 1.35
CA GLU A 34 11.50 -4.27 1.60
C GLU A 34 11.86 -2.81 1.26
N ASP A 35 13.06 -2.34 1.64
CA ASP A 35 13.49 -0.97 1.31
C ASP A 35 13.58 -0.71 -0.20
N SER A 36 14.07 -1.70 -0.99
CA SER A 36 14.13 -1.54 -2.46
C SER A 36 12.74 -1.55 -3.08
N LEU A 37 11.82 -2.39 -2.60
CA LEU A 37 10.43 -2.38 -3.00
C LEU A 37 9.76 -1.03 -2.68
N LYS A 38 10.00 -0.50 -1.48
CA LYS A 38 9.50 0.82 -1.05
C LYS A 38 10.01 1.95 -1.95
N CYS A 39 11.31 1.95 -2.25
CA CYS A 39 11.92 2.95 -3.13
C CYS A 39 11.37 2.86 -4.56
N SER A 40 11.20 1.66 -5.09
CA SER A 40 10.65 1.42 -6.42
C SER A 40 9.20 1.89 -6.52
N LEU A 41 8.34 1.47 -5.61
CA LEU A 41 6.94 1.93 -5.54
C LEU A 41 6.86 3.47 -5.44
N TYR A 42 7.64 4.07 -4.54
CA TYR A 42 7.67 5.52 -4.38
C TYR A 42 8.08 6.24 -5.67
N PHE A 43 9.12 5.75 -6.36
CA PHE A 43 9.60 6.33 -7.61
C PHE A 43 8.55 6.23 -8.72
N HIS A 44 8.00 5.05 -8.94
CA HIS A 44 7.03 4.81 -10.02
C HIS A 44 5.71 5.53 -9.77
N LEU A 45 5.18 5.50 -8.55
CA LEU A 45 3.97 6.23 -8.20
C LEU A 45 4.13 7.74 -8.35
N ARG A 46 5.27 8.32 -7.92
CA ARG A 46 5.53 9.75 -8.14
C ARG A 46 5.63 10.12 -9.61
N THR A 47 6.15 9.22 -10.43
CA THR A 47 6.28 9.44 -11.87
C THR A 47 4.93 9.31 -12.56
N LYS A 48 4.23 8.22 -12.34
CA LYS A 48 2.93 7.89 -12.95
C LYS A 48 1.84 8.91 -12.56
N LEU A 49 1.75 9.23 -11.28
CA LEU A 49 0.73 10.13 -10.73
C LEU A 49 1.13 11.61 -10.72
N LYS A 50 2.27 11.98 -11.29
CA LYS A 50 2.85 13.34 -11.20
C LYS A 50 1.87 14.48 -11.44
N LYS A 51 1.05 14.40 -12.49
CA LYS A 51 0.07 15.42 -12.84
C LYS A 51 -1.06 15.46 -11.79
N LEU A 52 -1.63 14.31 -11.47
CA LEU A 52 -2.71 14.17 -10.48
C LEU A 52 -2.29 14.70 -9.11
N LEU A 53 -1.10 14.32 -8.65
CA LEU A 53 -0.54 14.78 -7.37
C LEU A 53 -0.41 16.31 -7.32
N LYS A 54 0.07 16.91 -8.40
CA LYS A 54 0.25 18.36 -8.47
C LYS A 54 -1.08 19.12 -8.47
N GLU A 55 -2.03 18.68 -9.30
CA GLU A 55 -3.32 19.34 -9.49
C GLU A 55 -4.21 19.27 -8.24
N ASN A 56 -4.06 18.24 -7.42
CA ASN A 56 -4.88 18.01 -6.23
C ASN A 56 -4.15 18.26 -4.90
N ASN A 57 -2.99 18.90 -4.93
CA ASN A 57 -2.15 19.15 -3.74
C ASN A 57 -1.82 17.88 -2.96
N LEU A 58 -1.60 16.76 -3.66
CA LEU A 58 -1.24 15.49 -3.03
C LEU A 58 0.27 15.33 -2.93
N ARG A 59 0.70 14.59 -1.91
CA ARG A 59 2.10 14.20 -1.69
C ARG A 59 2.19 12.74 -1.33
N ILE A 60 3.27 12.10 -1.77
CA ILE A 60 3.60 10.74 -1.37
C ILE A 60 4.75 10.82 -0.37
N TYR A 61 4.58 10.22 0.79
CA TYR A 61 5.61 10.13 1.83
C TYR A 61 5.91 8.68 2.15
N PRO A 62 7.17 8.23 2.03
CA PRO A 62 7.62 7.03 2.70
C PRO A 62 7.74 7.28 4.20
N GLU A 63 7.62 6.23 5.01
CA GLU A 63 7.73 6.28 6.48
C GLU A 63 6.81 7.36 7.10
N TYR A 64 5.55 7.38 6.67
CA TYR A 64 4.60 8.37 7.18
C TYR A 64 4.15 8.04 8.61
N TYR A 65 4.39 8.96 9.54
CA TYR A 65 4.09 8.76 10.95
C TYR A 65 2.67 9.20 11.31
N PHE A 66 1.86 8.26 11.76
CA PHE A 66 0.53 8.49 12.34
C PHE A 66 0.69 8.76 13.85
N SER A 67 0.61 10.02 14.27
CA SER A 67 0.82 10.46 15.66
C SER A 67 -0.14 9.78 16.65
N ASP A 68 -1.40 9.65 16.30
CA ASP A 68 -2.47 9.13 17.15
C ASP A 68 -2.32 7.63 17.43
N LEU A 69 -1.80 6.89 16.44
CA LEU A 69 -1.55 5.46 16.54
C LEU A 69 -0.12 5.11 16.94
N ARG A 70 0.81 6.06 16.83
CA ARG A 70 2.25 5.86 17.01
C ARG A 70 2.84 4.80 16.08
N TYR A 71 2.31 4.72 14.85
CA TYR A 71 2.76 3.82 13.79
C TYR A 71 3.37 4.58 12.64
N PHE A 72 4.30 3.92 11.95
CA PHE A 72 4.79 4.36 10.65
C PHE A 72 4.14 3.48 9.58
N ALA A 73 3.55 4.11 8.56
CA ALA A 73 3.17 3.43 7.32
C ALA A 73 4.35 3.48 6.35
N ASP A 74 4.57 2.40 5.62
CA ASP A 74 5.67 2.33 4.65
C ASP A 74 5.55 3.39 3.58
N ILE A 75 4.33 3.61 3.03
CA ILE A 75 4.03 4.71 2.11
C ILE A 75 2.63 5.25 2.43
N ALA A 76 2.49 6.58 2.42
CA ALA A 76 1.19 7.24 2.45
C ALA A 76 1.06 8.29 1.35
N ILE A 77 -0.15 8.42 0.78
CA ILE A 77 -0.54 9.52 -0.09
C ILE A 77 -1.46 10.43 0.71
N VAL A 78 -1.05 11.67 0.88
CA VAL A 78 -1.75 12.64 1.72
C VAL A 78 -2.15 13.88 0.95
N GLN A 79 -3.21 14.56 1.37
CA GLN A 79 -3.61 15.85 0.86
C GLN A 79 -3.07 16.97 1.74
N ILE A 80 -2.53 18.01 1.13
CA ILE A 80 -2.00 19.19 1.79
C ILE A 80 -2.89 20.39 1.47
N ASP A 81 -3.27 21.14 2.49
CA ASP A 81 -3.86 22.46 2.32
C ASP A 81 -2.75 23.52 2.32
N THR A 82 -2.48 24.09 1.15
CA THR A 82 -1.47 25.13 0.97
C THR A 82 -1.89 26.49 1.49
N THR A 83 -3.16 26.69 1.84
CA THR A 83 -3.69 27.94 2.40
C THR A 83 -3.49 28.05 3.90
N ILE A 84 -3.24 26.92 4.57
CA ILE A 84 -2.95 26.88 6.00
C ILE A 84 -1.61 27.55 6.29
N ASP A 85 -1.64 28.64 7.07
CA ASP A 85 -0.44 29.33 7.54
C ASP A 85 0.13 28.64 8.78
N LYS A 86 0.94 27.61 8.55
CA LYS A 86 1.68 26.85 9.57
C LYS A 86 3.13 26.70 9.14
N SER A 87 4.02 26.73 10.15
CA SER A 87 5.46 26.65 9.92
C SER A 87 5.92 25.28 9.45
N TYR A 88 5.26 24.21 9.90
CA TYR A 88 5.64 22.85 9.56
C TYR A 88 4.69 22.23 8.53
N LEU A 89 5.28 21.54 7.57
CA LEU A 89 4.52 20.89 6.48
C LEU A 89 3.51 19.86 6.99
N ARG A 90 3.86 19.11 8.02
CA ARG A 90 2.96 18.13 8.66
C ARG A 90 1.65 18.75 9.15
N ASP A 91 1.70 20.01 9.60
CA ASP A 91 0.52 20.71 10.15
C ASP A 91 -0.42 21.21 9.04
N LYS A 92 0.01 21.08 7.78
CA LYS A 92 -0.78 21.39 6.57
C LYS A 92 -1.45 20.15 5.97
N ILE A 93 -1.18 18.96 6.50
CA ILE A 93 -1.82 17.73 6.04
C ILE A 93 -3.25 17.72 6.56
N VAL A 94 -4.21 17.60 5.65
CA VAL A 94 -5.65 17.66 5.96
C VAL A 94 -6.35 16.33 5.77
N ASP A 95 -5.77 15.42 4.97
CA ASP A 95 -6.36 14.10 4.74
C ASP A 95 -5.29 13.08 4.34
N VAL A 96 -5.59 11.79 4.58
CA VAL A 96 -4.80 10.65 4.10
C VAL A 96 -5.65 9.89 3.10
N ILE A 97 -5.17 9.76 1.86
CA ILE A 97 -5.93 9.21 0.74
C ILE A 97 -5.62 7.74 0.50
N ALA A 98 -4.37 7.35 0.69
CA ALA A 98 -3.95 5.96 0.56
C ALA A 98 -2.84 5.65 1.56
N VAL A 99 -2.84 4.42 2.07
CA VAL A 99 -1.81 3.87 2.96
C VAL A 99 -1.36 2.52 2.42
N MET A 100 -0.05 2.28 2.40
CA MET A 100 0.52 1.01 2.00
C MET A 100 1.43 0.48 3.10
N GLU A 101 1.24 -0.78 3.45
CA GLU A 101 2.20 -1.58 4.22
C GLU A 101 2.87 -2.57 3.27
N LEU A 102 4.18 -2.72 3.38
CA LEU A 102 4.98 -3.50 2.47
C LEU A 102 5.67 -4.65 3.19
N LYS A 103 5.82 -5.78 2.49
CA LYS A 103 6.62 -6.90 2.98
C LYS A 103 7.41 -7.53 1.84
N TYR A 104 8.66 -7.86 2.10
CA TYR A 104 9.50 -8.62 1.20
C TYR A 104 10.13 -9.79 1.95
N ASP A 105 9.80 -11.01 1.55
CA ASP A 105 10.39 -12.24 2.07
C ASP A 105 11.23 -12.92 0.99
N GLY A 106 12.54 -12.77 1.07
CA GLY A 106 13.54 -13.41 0.18
C GLY A 106 13.87 -14.86 0.56
N GLY A 107 12.89 -15.63 1.06
CA GLY A 107 13.08 -17.07 1.35
C GLY A 107 13.68 -17.40 2.72
N ASN A 108 13.79 -16.43 3.64
CA ASN A 108 14.26 -16.64 5.02
C ASN A 108 13.11 -16.44 6.03
N SER A 109 12.05 -17.19 5.88
CA SER A 109 10.74 -17.00 6.47
C SER A 109 10.60 -17.12 8.01
N ILE A 110 11.67 -17.29 8.77
CA ILE A 110 11.58 -17.34 10.24
C ILE A 110 11.21 -15.93 10.76
N GLY A 111 9.94 -15.75 11.11
CA GLY A 111 9.42 -14.48 11.64
C GLY A 111 8.59 -13.64 10.66
N THR A 112 8.64 -13.92 9.36
CA THR A 112 7.88 -13.18 8.35
C THR A 112 6.38 -13.26 8.55
N GLU A 113 5.84 -14.43 8.87
CA GLU A 113 4.40 -14.57 9.17
C GLU A 113 3.94 -13.67 10.35
N ASN A 114 4.76 -13.55 11.40
CA ASN A 114 4.43 -12.67 12.52
C ASN A 114 4.53 -11.20 12.13
N ALA A 115 5.50 -10.83 11.30
CA ALA A 115 5.63 -9.48 10.75
C ALA A 115 4.40 -9.13 9.88
N ILE A 116 3.98 -10.03 8.99
CA ILE A 116 2.77 -9.89 8.18
C ILE A 116 1.53 -9.70 9.04
N LYS A 117 1.34 -10.54 10.08
CA LYS A 117 0.21 -10.40 11.02
C LYS A 117 0.20 -9.04 11.72
N ASN A 118 1.37 -8.53 12.09
CA ASN A 118 1.49 -7.20 12.71
C ASN A 118 1.12 -6.08 11.74
N ASP A 119 1.51 -6.17 10.46
CA ASP A 119 1.17 -5.17 9.45
C ASP A 119 -0.32 -5.20 9.11
N ILE A 120 -0.94 -6.39 9.06
CA ILE A 120 -2.40 -6.53 8.96
C ILE A 120 -3.12 -5.86 10.16
N LEU A 121 -2.59 -6.00 11.37
CA LEU A 121 -3.14 -5.32 12.56
C LEU A 121 -2.96 -3.80 12.49
N LYS A 122 -1.86 -3.29 11.94
CA LYS A 122 -1.70 -1.85 11.67
C LYS A 122 -2.78 -1.35 10.72
N ILE A 123 -3.00 -2.04 9.58
CA ILE A 123 -4.03 -1.67 8.60
C ILE A 123 -5.41 -1.64 9.28
N LYS A 124 -5.74 -2.65 10.08
CA LYS A 124 -6.97 -2.66 10.85
C LYS A 124 -7.12 -1.42 11.74
N ASN A 125 -6.04 -1.06 12.45
CA ASN A 125 -6.05 0.12 13.32
C ASN A 125 -6.20 1.42 12.53
N TYR A 126 -5.57 1.55 11.36
CA TYR A 126 -5.79 2.70 10.47
C TYR A 126 -7.26 2.84 10.04
N ILE A 127 -7.89 1.74 9.62
CA ILE A 127 -9.30 1.73 9.24
C ILE A 127 -10.20 2.16 10.41
N GLN A 128 -9.91 1.68 11.62
CA GLN A 128 -10.68 2.00 12.82
C GLN A 128 -10.56 3.46 13.29
N THR A 129 -9.52 4.19 12.86
CA THR A 129 -9.39 5.63 13.17
C THR A 129 -10.31 6.52 12.34
N GLY A 130 -11.05 5.97 11.37
CA GLY A 130 -12.21 6.64 10.78
C GLY A 130 -11.92 7.58 9.61
N GLN A 131 -10.85 7.38 8.88
CA GLN A 131 -10.62 8.10 7.62
C GLN A 131 -11.49 7.47 6.52
N LEU A 132 -12.67 8.05 6.28
CA LEU A 132 -13.76 7.50 5.47
C LEU A 132 -13.42 7.26 3.98
N LEU A 133 -12.39 7.91 3.45
CA LEU A 133 -12.05 7.85 2.02
C LEU A 133 -10.67 7.23 1.76
N CYS A 134 -9.96 6.79 2.80
CA CYS A 134 -8.65 6.19 2.65
C CYS A 134 -8.74 4.78 2.05
N GLN A 135 -7.89 4.49 1.07
CA GLN A 135 -7.67 3.15 0.54
C GLN A 135 -6.41 2.56 1.15
N TYR A 136 -6.46 1.28 1.49
CA TYR A 136 -5.36 0.58 2.14
C TYR A 136 -4.83 -0.51 1.23
N TYR A 137 -3.52 -0.64 1.16
CA TYR A 137 -2.85 -1.65 0.34
C TYR A 137 -1.90 -2.44 1.21
N PHE A 138 -1.92 -3.75 1.04
CA PHE A 138 -0.96 -4.65 1.62
C PHE A 138 -0.18 -5.30 0.49
N ALA A 139 1.09 -4.89 0.31
CA ALA A 139 1.93 -5.34 -0.79
C ALA A 139 2.98 -6.33 -0.27
N VAL A 140 2.97 -7.54 -0.79
CA VAL A 140 3.84 -8.63 -0.35
C VAL A 140 4.55 -9.25 -1.54
N ILE A 141 5.89 -9.30 -1.51
CA ILE A 141 6.71 -10.20 -2.33
C ILE A 141 7.14 -11.37 -1.44
N TYR A 142 6.75 -12.58 -1.82
CA TYR A 142 7.00 -13.81 -1.09
C TYR A 142 7.69 -14.82 -1.99
N GLU A 143 9.03 -14.91 -1.91
CA GLU A 143 9.84 -15.76 -2.79
C GLU A 143 9.82 -17.25 -2.40
N THR A 144 9.15 -17.62 -1.31
CA THR A 144 8.92 -19.02 -0.98
C THR A 144 7.80 -19.60 -1.86
N GLU A 145 7.97 -20.84 -2.27
CA GLU A 145 7.04 -21.52 -3.16
C GLU A 145 5.61 -21.55 -2.58
N CYS A 146 4.65 -21.01 -3.33
CA CYS A 146 3.26 -20.97 -2.97
C CYS A 146 2.36 -20.83 -4.22
N ILE A 147 1.20 -21.52 -4.19
CA ILE A 147 0.23 -21.47 -5.30
C ILE A 147 -0.59 -20.19 -5.27
N SER A 148 -0.87 -19.67 -4.08
CA SER A 148 -1.66 -18.45 -3.88
C SER A 148 -1.38 -17.83 -2.52
N LEU A 149 -1.58 -16.54 -2.41
CA LEU A 149 -1.50 -15.80 -1.16
C LEU A 149 -2.87 -15.16 -0.86
N ASN A 150 -3.30 -15.26 0.38
CA ASN A 150 -4.54 -14.64 0.86
C ASN A 150 -4.38 -14.29 2.34
N TRP A 151 -3.89 -13.09 2.57
CA TRP A 151 -3.56 -12.59 3.91
C TRP A 151 -4.79 -12.09 4.67
N LEU A 152 -5.82 -11.68 3.94
CA LEU A 152 -7.02 -11.01 4.46
C LEU A 152 -8.28 -11.87 4.33
N ASP A 153 -8.18 -13.17 4.56
CA ASP A 153 -9.33 -14.05 4.48
C ASP A 153 -10.44 -13.68 5.50
N LYS A 154 -11.67 -14.15 5.24
CA LYS A 154 -12.84 -13.89 6.11
C LYS A 154 -12.62 -14.33 7.55
N ARG A 155 -11.83 -15.38 7.78
CA ARG A 155 -11.62 -15.96 9.12
C ARG A 155 -10.69 -15.06 9.93
N SER A 156 -9.64 -14.55 9.29
CA SER A 156 -8.65 -13.69 9.95
C SER A 156 -9.15 -12.26 10.14
N THR A 157 -9.98 -11.75 9.22
CA THR A 157 -10.37 -10.33 9.20
C THR A 157 -11.74 -10.02 9.79
N ASN A 158 -12.62 -11.02 10.01
CA ASN A 158 -14.01 -10.76 10.40
C ASN A 158 -14.68 -9.69 9.50
N ASN A 159 -14.36 -9.68 8.22
CA ASN A 159 -14.85 -8.74 7.20
C ASN A 159 -14.47 -7.25 7.41
N TRP A 160 -13.64 -6.87 8.38
CA TRP A 160 -13.28 -5.47 8.59
C TRP A 160 -12.48 -4.87 7.41
N ALA A 161 -11.74 -5.69 6.66
CA ALA A 161 -10.97 -5.26 5.49
C ALA A 161 -11.82 -5.05 4.23
N GLN A 162 -13.07 -5.54 4.26
CA GLN A 162 -13.97 -5.57 3.11
C GLN A 162 -14.24 -4.17 2.55
N GLY A 163 -13.95 -3.96 1.27
CA GLY A 163 -14.12 -2.67 0.58
C GLY A 163 -13.09 -1.60 0.91
N TYR A 164 -12.15 -1.89 1.82
CA TYR A 164 -11.11 -0.94 2.23
C TYR A 164 -9.70 -1.34 1.82
N VAL A 165 -9.44 -2.66 1.70
CA VAL A 165 -8.08 -3.16 1.49
C VAL A 165 -7.95 -3.85 0.13
N THR A 166 -6.83 -3.62 -0.53
CA THR A 166 -6.38 -4.36 -1.71
C THR A 166 -5.06 -5.06 -1.36
N GLU A 167 -4.98 -6.37 -1.58
CA GLU A 167 -3.72 -7.09 -1.54
C GLU A 167 -3.01 -6.98 -2.89
N LEU A 168 -1.73 -6.69 -2.84
CA LEU A 168 -0.81 -6.66 -3.98
C LEU A 168 0.20 -7.79 -3.73
N ASN A 169 -0.09 -8.97 -4.28
CA ASN A 169 0.64 -10.18 -3.97
C ASN A 169 1.61 -10.56 -5.09
N ALA A 170 2.79 -11.03 -4.70
CA ALA A 170 3.71 -11.74 -5.57
C ALA A 170 4.23 -12.98 -4.85
N GLY A 171 4.22 -14.12 -5.54
CA GLY A 171 4.67 -15.40 -5.00
C GLY A 171 5.44 -16.21 -6.03
N SER A 172 6.14 -17.25 -5.57
CA SER A 172 6.91 -18.15 -6.42
C SER A 172 6.16 -19.46 -6.66
N LEU A 173 6.14 -19.95 -7.89
CA LEU A 173 5.63 -21.27 -8.24
C LEU A 173 6.48 -21.86 -9.36
N ASP A 174 6.98 -23.08 -9.18
CA ASP A 174 7.83 -23.80 -10.14
C ASP A 174 9.07 -23.00 -10.63
N GLY A 175 9.58 -22.10 -9.78
CA GLY A 175 10.75 -21.25 -10.07
C GLY A 175 10.43 -19.93 -10.80
N ASP A 176 9.17 -19.68 -11.11
CA ASP A 176 8.70 -18.42 -11.69
C ASP A 176 7.93 -17.60 -10.66
N MET A 177 8.04 -16.27 -10.75
CA MET A 177 7.24 -15.36 -9.90
C MET A 177 5.93 -14.99 -10.59
N TRP A 178 4.85 -15.08 -9.85
CA TRP A 178 3.54 -14.55 -10.24
C TRP A 178 3.22 -13.29 -9.45
N PHE A 179 2.45 -12.39 -10.06
CA PHE A 179 1.98 -11.14 -9.47
C PHE A 179 0.48 -11.01 -9.66
N GLU A 180 -0.23 -10.58 -8.64
CA GLU A 180 -1.68 -10.39 -8.69
C GLU A 180 -2.14 -9.21 -7.83
N VAL A 181 -3.30 -8.67 -8.19
CA VAL A 181 -4.00 -7.62 -7.45
C VAL A 181 -5.34 -8.19 -6.98
N ASN A 182 -5.51 -8.30 -5.66
CA ASN A 182 -6.70 -8.86 -5.04
C ASN A 182 -7.44 -7.80 -4.21
N PRO A 183 -8.40 -7.06 -4.80
CA PRO A 183 -9.24 -6.16 -4.03
C PRO A 183 -10.15 -6.99 -3.10
N TYR A 184 -10.09 -6.71 -1.80
CA TYR A 184 -10.96 -7.37 -0.83
C TYR A 184 -12.36 -6.74 -0.87
N ASN A 185 -13.03 -6.94 -1.98
CA ASN A 185 -14.32 -6.34 -2.27
C ASN A 185 -15.49 -7.11 -1.69
N GLY A 186 -15.40 -7.92 -0.72
CA GLY A 186 -16.50 -8.54 0.02
C GLY A 186 -17.85 -8.83 -0.67
N MET A 187 -17.91 -8.70 -1.97
CA MET A 187 -19.03 -8.98 -2.82
C MET A 187 -18.62 -9.99 -3.89
N ASN A 188 -18.44 -11.23 -3.48
CA ASN A 188 -18.71 -12.37 -4.33
C ASN A 188 -19.77 -13.18 -3.59
N GLY A 189 -21.01 -12.78 -3.78
CA GLY A 189 -22.21 -13.55 -3.49
C GLY A 189 -22.67 -14.16 -4.77
#